data_feba20db9429e9ee974161e485f0b871
#
_entry.id   feba20db9429e9ee974161e485f0b871
#
_cell.length_a   1.000
_cell.length_b   1.000
_cell.length_c   1.000
_cell.angle_alpha   90.00
_cell.angle_beta   90.00
_cell.angle_gamma   90.00
#
_symmetry.space_group_name_H-M   'P 1'
#
loop_
_entity.id
_entity.type
_entity.pdbx_description
1 polymer ?
#
loop_
_entity_poly.entity_id
_entity_poly.type
_entity_poly.pdbx_seq_one_letter_code
_entity_poly.pdbx_strand_id
1 'polypeptide(L)'
;MKRSYYGIRPYPPLPYADTALEPAISAHTLSFHHAKHHQAYVDKMNAAIDGTELDGKPMSDVIAAARGSNQGLFNNAAQSWNHAFYWHSLSPDGGAPSGEPAAKIDEAFGSLDALKEQLKSRGAGHFASGWVWLAEKNGVLSMEETHDGDTLADSAFNPLLTIDVWEHAYYLDHQNKRPVYLDAVVDGKLNWGLASDNFARGTAWVYPN
;
A
#
# COMPACT_ATOMS: atom_id res chain seq x y z
N MET A 1 27.37 -20.17 -18.75
CA MET A 1 27.14 -18.81 -18.25
C MET A 1 26.30 -18.89 -16.99
N LYS A 2 26.83 -18.46 -15.84
CA LYS A 2 26.05 -18.39 -14.62
C LYS A 2 25.07 -17.23 -14.79
N ARG A 3 23.74 -17.50 -14.83
CA ARG A 3 22.74 -16.44 -14.75
C ARG A 3 22.95 -15.69 -13.44
N SER A 4 23.14 -14.39 -13.53
CA SER A 4 23.17 -13.52 -12.38
C SER A 4 21.76 -13.50 -11.79
N TYR A 5 21.61 -13.87 -10.52
CA TYR A 5 20.32 -13.87 -9.81
C TYR A 5 19.89 -12.46 -9.36
N TYR A 6 20.34 -11.41 -10.04
CA TYR A 6 20.11 -10.03 -9.60
C TYR A 6 18.81 -9.39 -10.10
N GLY A 7 17.91 -10.12 -10.74
CA GLY A 7 16.72 -9.55 -11.39
C GLY A 7 15.35 -9.90 -10.80
N ILE A 8 15.21 -11.06 -10.19
CA ILE A 8 13.90 -11.51 -9.68
C ILE A 8 13.62 -10.80 -8.35
N ARG A 9 12.54 -10.02 -8.33
CA ARG A 9 12.08 -9.39 -7.10
C ARG A 9 11.52 -10.43 -6.14
N PRO A 10 11.92 -10.39 -4.86
CA PRO A 10 11.34 -11.30 -3.90
C PRO A 10 9.84 -11.00 -3.69
N TYR A 11 9.09 -12.04 -3.45
CA TYR A 11 7.76 -11.92 -2.87
C TYR A 11 7.93 -11.59 -1.37
N PRO A 12 7.54 -10.39 -0.92
CA PRO A 12 7.79 -9.99 0.45
C PRO A 12 6.89 -10.75 1.42
N PRO A 13 7.44 -11.27 2.53
CA PRO A 13 6.65 -11.87 3.58
C PRO A 13 5.79 -10.80 4.29
N LEU A 14 4.73 -11.25 4.97
CA LEU A 14 4.02 -10.39 5.91
C LEU A 14 4.97 -9.95 7.04
N PRO A 15 4.93 -8.67 7.49
CA PRO A 15 5.75 -8.20 8.61
C PRO A 15 5.22 -8.65 9.99
N TYR A 16 4.16 -9.45 10.03
CA TYR A 16 3.49 -9.98 11.23
C TYR A 16 2.89 -11.36 10.94
N ALA A 17 2.44 -12.08 11.98
CA ALA A 17 1.74 -13.34 11.83
C ALA A 17 0.41 -13.15 11.07
N ASP A 18 -0.02 -14.15 10.30
CA ASP A 18 -1.24 -14.11 9.49
C ASP A 18 -2.54 -13.89 10.31
N THR A 19 -2.53 -14.23 11.59
CA THR A 19 -3.64 -13.99 12.53
C THR A 19 -3.57 -12.65 13.25
N ALA A 20 -2.50 -11.88 13.08
CA ALA A 20 -2.23 -10.69 13.91
C ALA A 20 -3.17 -9.51 13.65
N LEU A 21 -3.83 -9.48 12.51
CA LEU A 21 -4.77 -8.43 12.15
C LEU A 21 -6.22 -8.75 12.55
N GLU A 22 -6.49 -9.94 13.07
CA GLU A 22 -7.83 -10.32 13.51
C GLU A 22 -8.34 -9.40 14.64
N PRO A 23 -9.64 -9.16 14.70
CA PRO A 23 -10.70 -9.59 13.79
C PRO A 23 -10.90 -8.67 12.57
N ALA A 24 -10.07 -7.65 12.37
CA ALA A 24 -10.23 -6.68 11.28
C ALA A 24 -10.02 -7.33 9.89
N ILE A 25 -9.00 -8.16 9.77
CA ILE A 25 -8.67 -8.95 8.58
C ILE A 25 -8.27 -10.36 9.06
N SER A 26 -9.00 -11.39 8.59
CA SER A 26 -8.75 -12.77 9.01
C SER A 26 -7.54 -13.39 8.31
N ALA A 27 -6.95 -14.41 8.93
CA ALA A 27 -5.96 -15.26 8.30
C ALA A 27 -6.50 -15.91 7.01
N HIS A 28 -7.81 -16.18 6.94
CA HIS A 28 -8.46 -16.68 5.73
C HIS A 28 -8.38 -15.67 4.59
N THR A 29 -8.71 -14.41 4.83
CA THR A 29 -8.54 -13.33 3.83
C THR A 29 -7.09 -13.20 3.40
N LEU A 30 -6.12 -13.21 4.32
CA LEU A 30 -4.70 -13.13 4.00
C LEU A 30 -4.19 -14.32 3.19
N SER A 31 -4.77 -15.51 3.37
CA SER A 31 -4.42 -16.70 2.56
C SER A 31 -4.74 -16.54 1.07
N PHE A 32 -5.65 -15.64 0.70
CA PHE A 32 -5.94 -15.26 -0.68
C PHE A 32 -5.28 -13.94 -1.07
N HIS A 33 -5.44 -12.91 -0.27
CA HIS A 33 -5.01 -11.56 -0.59
C HIS A 33 -3.47 -11.45 -0.66
N HIS A 34 -2.75 -11.94 0.37
CA HIS A 34 -1.30 -12.00 0.34
C HIS A 34 -0.81 -13.19 -0.50
N ALA A 35 -1.19 -14.43 -0.14
CA ALA A 35 -0.56 -15.61 -0.70
C ALA A 35 -1.01 -15.99 -2.13
N LYS A 36 -2.03 -15.33 -2.71
CA LYS A 36 -2.48 -15.56 -4.09
C LYS A 36 -2.47 -14.29 -4.93
N HIS A 37 -3.20 -13.24 -4.56
CA HIS A 37 -3.27 -12.01 -5.36
C HIS A 37 -1.93 -11.31 -5.43
N HIS A 38 -1.32 -10.99 -4.30
CA HIS A 38 -0.02 -10.31 -4.27
C HIS A 38 1.08 -11.15 -4.93
N GLN A 39 1.16 -12.45 -4.61
CA GLN A 39 2.12 -13.37 -5.24
C GLN A 39 1.97 -13.37 -6.77
N ALA A 40 0.73 -13.43 -7.28
CA ALA A 40 0.50 -13.46 -8.73
C ALA A 40 0.93 -12.16 -9.44
N TYR A 41 0.79 -11.00 -8.79
CA TYR A 41 1.32 -9.75 -9.34
C TYR A 41 2.85 -9.76 -9.41
N VAL A 42 3.51 -10.19 -8.35
CA VAL A 42 4.98 -10.32 -8.30
C VAL A 42 5.50 -11.28 -9.38
N ASP A 43 4.88 -12.45 -9.51
CA ASP A 43 5.27 -13.46 -10.50
C ASP A 43 5.12 -12.94 -11.93
N LYS A 44 4.00 -12.29 -12.25
CA LYS A 44 3.73 -11.74 -13.58
C LYS A 44 4.65 -10.56 -13.91
N MET A 45 4.93 -9.70 -12.94
CA MET A 45 5.89 -8.61 -13.10
C MET A 45 7.28 -9.18 -13.37
N ASN A 46 7.77 -10.11 -12.53
CA ASN A 46 9.08 -10.75 -12.70
C ASN A 46 9.21 -11.41 -14.07
N ALA A 47 8.19 -12.14 -14.52
CA ALA A 47 8.19 -12.76 -15.85
C ALA A 47 8.26 -11.73 -16.99
N ALA A 48 7.67 -10.54 -16.78
CA ALA A 48 7.65 -9.49 -17.79
C ALA A 48 8.97 -8.71 -17.88
N ILE A 49 9.75 -8.61 -16.79
CA ILE A 49 11.03 -7.89 -16.78
C ILE A 49 12.24 -8.78 -16.99
N ASP A 50 12.12 -10.10 -16.84
CA ASP A 50 13.23 -11.07 -16.97
C ASP A 50 13.97 -10.88 -18.31
N GLY A 51 15.27 -10.63 -18.23
CA GLY A 51 16.15 -10.41 -19.39
C GLY A 51 15.93 -9.10 -20.16
N THR A 52 15.14 -8.17 -19.63
CA THR A 52 14.96 -6.82 -20.22
C THR A 52 15.89 -5.80 -19.56
N GLU A 53 15.90 -4.55 -20.04
CA GLU A 53 16.65 -3.44 -19.44
C GLU A 53 16.09 -3.02 -18.05
N LEU A 54 14.88 -3.49 -17.71
CA LEU A 54 14.22 -3.21 -16.43
C LEU A 54 14.61 -4.23 -15.35
N ASP A 55 15.27 -5.32 -15.75
CA ASP A 55 15.78 -6.32 -14.82
C ASP A 55 16.81 -5.70 -13.87
N GLY A 56 16.60 -5.86 -12.56
CA GLY A 56 17.44 -5.25 -11.51
C GLY A 56 17.24 -3.76 -11.23
N LYS A 57 16.37 -3.05 -11.97
CA LYS A 57 16.07 -1.64 -11.70
C LYS A 57 15.19 -1.48 -10.44
N PRO A 58 15.24 -0.34 -9.72
CA PRO A 58 14.29 -0.04 -8.64
C PRO A 58 12.84 -0.23 -9.07
N MET A 59 11.96 -0.66 -8.16
CA MET A 59 10.54 -0.89 -8.48
C MET A 59 9.84 0.37 -9.03
N SER A 60 10.16 1.53 -8.47
CA SER A 60 9.66 2.83 -8.97
C SER A 60 10.04 3.08 -10.43
N ASP A 61 11.26 2.70 -10.82
CA ASP A 61 11.74 2.87 -12.20
C ASP A 61 11.02 1.91 -13.16
N VAL A 62 10.74 0.68 -12.72
CA VAL A 62 9.94 -0.30 -13.49
C VAL A 62 8.52 0.23 -13.70
N ILE A 63 7.89 0.75 -12.65
CA ILE A 63 6.56 1.34 -12.71
C ILE A 63 6.54 2.55 -13.66
N ALA A 64 7.46 3.49 -13.48
CA ALA A 64 7.56 4.69 -14.31
C ALA A 64 7.80 4.36 -15.79
N ALA A 65 8.69 3.41 -16.09
CA ALA A 65 8.97 2.98 -17.46
C ALA A 65 7.77 2.30 -18.14
N ALA A 66 6.94 1.58 -17.35
CA ALA A 66 5.76 0.88 -17.84
C ALA A 66 4.55 1.80 -18.01
N ARG A 67 4.48 2.90 -17.23
CA ARG A 67 3.36 3.84 -17.24
C ARG A 67 3.15 4.42 -18.64
N GLY A 68 1.94 4.24 -19.20
CA GLY A 68 1.56 4.73 -20.51
C GLY A 68 2.20 3.99 -21.72
N SER A 69 3.11 3.03 -21.47
CA SER A 69 3.80 2.27 -22.53
C SER A 69 3.45 0.77 -22.53
N ASN A 70 3.33 0.16 -21.35
CA ASN A 70 3.01 -1.25 -21.17
C ASN A 70 2.05 -1.43 -19.99
N GLN A 71 0.75 -1.37 -20.27
CA GLN A 71 -0.29 -1.43 -19.23
C GLN A 71 -0.25 -2.74 -18.42
N GLY A 72 0.09 -3.86 -19.05
CA GLY A 72 0.19 -5.15 -18.37
C GLY A 72 1.31 -5.16 -17.34
N LEU A 73 2.50 -4.68 -17.71
CA LEU A 73 3.63 -4.55 -16.78
C LEU A 73 3.32 -3.50 -15.71
N PHE A 74 2.78 -2.34 -16.09
CA PHE A 74 2.40 -1.29 -15.15
C PHE A 74 1.47 -1.83 -14.06
N ASN A 75 0.37 -2.48 -14.43
CA ASN A 75 -0.59 -3.01 -13.48
C ASN A 75 0.04 -3.99 -12.50
N ASN A 76 0.87 -4.92 -12.99
CA ASN A 76 1.50 -5.93 -12.13
C ASN A 76 2.59 -5.34 -11.24
N ALA A 77 3.41 -4.41 -11.74
CA ALA A 77 4.46 -3.76 -10.95
C ALA A 77 3.87 -2.82 -9.89
N ALA A 78 2.90 -1.99 -10.27
CA ALA A 78 2.21 -1.09 -9.35
C ALA A 78 1.46 -1.86 -8.25
N GLN A 79 0.71 -2.91 -8.61
CA GLN A 79 0.02 -3.75 -7.63
C GLN A 79 0.98 -4.52 -6.73
N SER A 80 2.14 -4.97 -7.23
CA SER A 80 3.17 -5.57 -6.38
C SER A 80 3.66 -4.58 -5.33
N TRP A 81 3.90 -3.33 -5.73
CA TRP A 81 4.34 -2.28 -4.81
C TRP A 81 3.23 -1.87 -3.83
N ASN A 82 2.00 -1.64 -4.32
CA ASN A 82 0.86 -1.24 -3.51
C ASN A 82 0.58 -2.24 -2.39
N HIS A 83 0.55 -3.54 -2.73
CA HIS A 83 0.29 -4.59 -1.75
C HIS A 83 1.43 -4.71 -0.73
N ALA A 84 2.70 -4.67 -1.18
CA ALA A 84 3.83 -4.70 -0.25
C ALA A 84 3.77 -3.51 0.72
N PHE A 85 3.51 -2.30 0.22
CA PHE A 85 3.36 -1.11 1.04
C PHE A 85 2.14 -1.19 1.98
N TYR A 86 1.03 -1.77 1.51
CA TYR A 86 -0.17 -1.99 2.32
C TYR A 86 0.09 -2.90 3.52
N TRP A 87 0.82 -4.00 3.35
CA TRP A 87 1.17 -4.86 4.49
C TRP A 87 1.97 -4.12 5.55
N HIS A 88 2.87 -3.26 5.14
CA HIS A 88 3.63 -2.40 6.07
C HIS A 88 2.80 -1.24 6.63
N SER A 89 1.77 -0.78 5.91
CA SER A 89 0.83 0.24 6.40
C SER A 89 -0.07 -0.25 7.53
N LEU A 90 -0.08 -1.55 7.79
CA LEU A 90 -0.84 -2.19 8.86
C LEU A 90 0.08 -2.66 10.00
N SER A 91 -0.45 -2.64 11.21
CA SER A 91 0.21 -3.12 12.43
C SER A 91 -0.80 -3.84 13.33
N PRO A 92 -0.42 -4.94 13.99
CA PRO A 92 -1.27 -5.61 14.98
C PRO A 92 -1.82 -4.69 16.05
N ASP A 93 -0.98 -3.78 16.53
CA ASP A 93 -1.26 -2.91 17.67
C ASP A 93 -1.81 -1.53 17.28
N GLY A 94 -1.81 -1.19 15.99
CA GLY A 94 -2.23 0.13 15.51
C GLY A 94 -1.32 1.23 16.07
N GLY A 95 -1.89 2.06 16.95
CA GLY A 95 -1.16 3.14 17.62
C GLY A 95 -1.65 4.53 17.27
N ALA A 96 -0.77 5.51 17.47
CA ALA A 96 -0.99 6.91 17.11
C ALA A 96 0.31 7.54 16.59
N PRO A 97 0.23 8.52 15.70
CA PRO A 97 1.39 9.28 15.28
C PRO A 97 1.95 10.10 16.45
N SER A 98 3.25 10.38 16.42
CA SER A 98 3.91 11.21 17.42
C SER A 98 4.87 12.20 16.77
N GLY A 99 5.30 13.21 17.53
CA GLY A 99 6.26 14.21 17.06
C GLY A 99 5.73 15.06 15.90
N GLU A 100 6.59 15.33 14.91
CA GLU A 100 6.27 16.17 13.77
C GLU A 100 5.10 15.68 12.93
N PRO A 101 4.98 14.36 12.60
CA PRO A 101 3.80 13.84 11.88
C PRO A 101 2.47 14.13 12.58
N ALA A 102 2.41 14.06 13.91
CA ALA A 102 1.20 14.39 14.66
C ALA A 102 0.84 15.87 14.49
N ALA A 103 1.81 16.77 14.63
CA ALA A 103 1.60 18.21 14.42
C ALA A 103 1.15 18.54 12.99
N LYS A 104 1.70 17.83 11.99
CA LYS A 104 1.29 17.98 10.59
C LYS A 104 -0.12 17.46 10.32
N ILE A 105 -0.54 16.42 11.01
CA ILE A 105 -1.93 15.94 10.96
C ILE A 105 -2.88 16.98 11.53
N ASP A 106 -2.55 17.58 12.68
CA ASP A 106 -3.36 18.63 13.28
C ASP A 106 -3.44 19.87 12.37
N GLU A 107 -2.32 20.24 11.73
CA GLU A 107 -2.27 21.34 10.75
C GLU A 107 -3.16 21.08 9.53
N ALA A 108 -3.08 19.87 8.95
CA ALA A 108 -3.75 19.57 7.68
C ALA A 108 -5.23 19.15 7.85
N PHE A 109 -5.57 18.49 8.96
CA PHE A 109 -6.88 17.85 9.15
C PHE A 109 -7.61 18.31 10.42
N GLY A 110 -6.95 19.07 11.29
CA GLY A 110 -7.50 19.56 12.55
C GLY A 110 -7.33 18.59 13.72
N SER A 111 -7.30 17.30 13.51
CA SER A 111 -7.00 16.27 14.51
C SER A 111 -6.77 14.90 13.85
N LEU A 112 -6.21 13.96 14.63
CA LEU A 112 -6.10 12.56 14.19
C LEU A 112 -7.48 11.93 13.95
N ASP A 113 -8.47 12.22 14.79
CA ASP A 113 -9.83 11.69 14.63
C ASP A 113 -10.47 12.23 13.34
N ALA A 114 -10.29 13.50 13.02
CA ALA A 114 -10.78 14.07 11.77
C ALA A 114 -10.09 13.45 10.54
N LEU A 115 -8.79 13.18 10.60
CA LEU A 115 -8.08 12.44 9.56
C LEU A 115 -8.67 11.02 9.39
N LYS A 116 -8.86 10.29 10.48
CA LYS A 116 -9.44 8.93 10.45
C LYS A 116 -10.84 8.93 9.82
N GLU A 117 -11.71 9.85 10.21
CA GLU A 117 -13.05 9.97 9.62
C GLU A 117 -13.00 10.30 8.12
N GLN A 118 -12.06 11.13 7.70
CA GLN A 118 -11.86 11.42 6.28
C GLN A 118 -11.34 10.20 5.51
N LEU A 119 -10.38 9.40 6.07
CA LEU A 119 -9.93 8.15 5.47
C LEU A 119 -11.08 7.17 5.27
N LYS A 120 -11.92 6.98 6.29
CA LYS A 120 -13.11 6.12 6.22
C LYS A 120 -14.11 6.62 5.17
N SER A 121 -14.41 7.91 5.18
CA SER A 121 -15.35 8.51 4.23
C SER A 121 -14.88 8.36 2.79
N ARG A 122 -13.61 8.66 2.50
CA ARG A 122 -13.02 8.50 1.17
C ARG A 122 -12.99 7.03 0.73
N GLY A 123 -12.54 6.14 1.61
CA GLY A 123 -12.52 4.70 1.32
C GLY A 123 -13.91 4.13 1.06
N ALA A 124 -14.93 4.55 1.81
CA ALA A 124 -16.31 4.14 1.60
C ALA A 124 -16.91 4.72 0.30
N GLY A 125 -16.57 5.98 -0.02
CA GLY A 125 -17.04 6.68 -1.21
C GLY A 125 -16.29 6.33 -2.49
N HIS A 126 -15.11 5.72 -2.40
CA HIS A 126 -14.32 5.35 -3.57
C HIS A 126 -15.10 4.38 -4.46
N PHE A 127 -15.37 4.81 -5.71
CA PHE A 127 -16.17 4.01 -6.64
C PHE A 127 -15.32 2.86 -7.21
N ALA A 128 -15.85 1.62 -7.14
CA ALA A 128 -15.19 0.40 -7.58
C ALA A 128 -13.89 0.07 -6.81
N SER A 129 -12.85 -0.41 -7.48
CA SER A 129 -11.59 -0.85 -6.91
C SER A 129 -10.58 0.29 -6.87
N GLY A 130 -9.73 0.33 -5.85
CA GLY A 130 -8.66 1.31 -5.75
C GLY A 130 -7.99 1.34 -4.39
N TRP A 131 -7.35 2.46 -4.11
CA TRP A 131 -6.51 2.67 -2.94
C TRP A 131 -6.74 4.07 -2.38
N VAL A 132 -6.73 4.20 -1.05
CA VAL A 132 -6.75 5.48 -0.35
C VAL A 132 -5.42 5.69 0.35
N TRP A 133 -4.85 6.86 0.21
CA TRP A 133 -3.51 7.18 0.68
C TRP A 133 -3.53 8.36 1.64
N LEU A 134 -2.73 8.27 2.73
CA LEU A 134 -2.18 9.44 3.39
C LEU A 134 -0.81 9.70 2.77
N ALA A 135 -0.61 10.88 2.22
CA ALA A 135 0.62 11.23 1.52
C ALA A 135 1.14 12.62 1.93
N GLU A 136 2.42 12.85 1.71
CA GLU A 136 3.07 14.12 1.93
C GLU A 136 3.61 14.65 0.60
N LYS A 137 3.55 15.96 0.40
CA LYS A 137 4.21 16.65 -0.70
C LYS A 137 4.64 18.04 -0.26
N ASN A 138 5.94 18.33 -0.31
CA ASN A 138 6.53 19.62 0.07
C ASN A 138 6.16 20.04 1.51
N GLY A 139 6.15 19.10 2.45
CA GLY A 139 5.81 19.33 3.86
C GLY A 139 4.31 19.44 4.17
N VAL A 140 3.44 19.24 3.17
CA VAL A 140 1.98 19.30 3.32
C VAL A 140 1.40 17.90 3.23
N LEU A 141 0.60 17.51 4.22
CA LEU A 141 -0.14 16.25 4.20
C LEU A 141 -1.43 16.40 3.39
N SER A 142 -1.72 15.37 2.61
CA SER A 142 -2.97 15.27 1.85
C SER A 142 -3.48 13.84 1.82
N MET A 143 -4.76 13.68 1.48
CA MET A 143 -5.34 12.39 1.13
C MET A 143 -5.49 12.29 -0.38
N GLU A 144 -4.92 11.22 -0.92
CA GLU A 144 -4.98 10.90 -2.33
C GLU A 144 -5.80 9.63 -2.55
N GLU A 145 -6.31 9.46 -3.75
CA GLU A 145 -7.00 8.24 -4.19
C GLU A 145 -6.45 7.82 -5.54
N THR A 146 -6.28 6.51 -5.72
CA THR A 146 -5.92 5.94 -7.02
C THR A 146 -6.90 4.82 -7.38
N HIS A 147 -7.28 4.77 -8.67
CA HIS A 147 -8.21 3.75 -9.17
C HIS A 147 -7.48 2.49 -9.60
N ASP A 148 -8.15 1.36 -9.45
CA ASP A 148 -7.65 0.05 -9.87
C ASP A 148 -6.22 -0.21 -9.40
N GLY A 149 -5.30 -0.49 -10.32
CA GLY A 149 -3.89 -0.76 -10.04
C GLY A 149 -3.00 0.48 -10.05
N ASP A 150 -3.52 1.69 -10.12
CA ASP A 150 -2.70 2.89 -10.09
C ASP A 150 -2.04 3.12 -8.73
N THR A 151 -0.96 3.93 -8.69
CA THR A 151 -0.05 4.01 -7.54
C THR A 151 0.55 5.39 -7.37
N LEU A 152 1.01 5.68 -6.15
CA LEU A 152 1.84 6.84 -5.85
C LEU A 152 3.35 6.55 -5.89
N ALA A 153 3.77 5.30 -6.14
CA ALA A 153 5.17 4.85 -6.06
C ALA A 153 6.14 5.59 -7.01
N ASP A 154 5.65 6.09 -8.14
CA ASP A 154 6.40 6.86 -9.14
C ASP A 154 5.91 8.30 -9.26
N SER A 155 5.16 8.77 -8.27
CA SER A 155 4.59 10.14 -8.23
C SER A 155 5.50 11.12 -7.49
N ALA A 156 5.09 12.40 -7.46
CA ALA A 156 5.75 13.43 -6.68
C ALA A 156 5.33 13.43 -5.19
N PHE A 157 4.42 12.55 -4.81
CA PHE A 157 4.00 12.38 -3.42
C PHE A 157 4.92 11.39 -2.70
N ASN A 158 5.10 11.60 -1.40
CA ASN A 158 5.68 10.64 -0.48
C ASN A 158 4.54 9.91 0.24
N PRO A 159 4.18 8.67 -0.13
CA PRO A 159 3.12 7.93 0.55
C PRO A 159 3.55 7.56 1.96
N LEU A 160 2.68 7.86 2.94
CA LEU A 160 2.91 7.58 4.36
C LEU A 160 2.18 6.31 4.79
N LEU A 161 0.94 6.13 4.36
CA LEU A 161 0.09 4.95 4.58
C LEU A 161 -0.81 4.73 3.37
N THR A 162 -1.26 3.50 3.18
CA THR A 162 -2.31 3.17 2.21
C THR A 162 -3.32 2.18 2.77
N ILE A 163 -4.54 2.24 2.24
CA ILE A 163 -5.64 1.30 2.52
C ILE A 163 -6.13 0.75 1.18
N ASP A 164 -6.18 -0.56 1.08
CA ASP A 164 -6.76 -1.26 -0.06
C ASP A 164 -8.28 -1.26 0.05
N VAL A 165 -8.97 -0.75 -0.99
CA VAL A 165 -10.43 -0.75 -1.06
C VAL A 165 -10.96 -1.62 -2.22
N TRP A 166 -10.11 -2.46 -2.80
CA TRP A 166 -10.56 -3.58 -3.63
C TRP A 166 -11.41 -4.55 -2.81
N GLU A 167 -12.42 -5.17 -3.41
CA GLU A 167 -13.27 -6.14 -2.70
C GLU A 167 -12.49 -7.34 -2.15
N HIS A 168 -11.42 -7.76 -2.83
CA HIS A 168 -10.58 -8.86 -2.33
C HIS A 168 -9.92 -8.57 -0.97
N ALA A 169 -9.80 -7.31 -0.58
CA ALA A 169 -9.23 -6.93 0.71
C ALA A 169 -10.16 -7.22 1.90
N TYR A 170 -11.48 -7.27 1.66
CA TYR A 170 -12.45 -7.31 2.77
C TYR A 170 -13.66 -8.22 2.55
N TYR A 171 -13.94 -8.70 1.32
CA TYR A 171 -15.23 -9.34 1.01
C TYR A 171 -15.43 -10.66 1.75
N LEU A 172 -14.38 -11.43 2.01
CA LEU A 172 -14.48 -12.69 2.75
C LEU A 172 -14.88 -12.48 4.22
N ASP A 173 -14.45 -11.38 4.84
CA ASP A 173 -14.73 -11.07 6.24
C ASP A 173 -15.97 -10.19 6.41
N HIS A 174 -16.17 -9.21 5.53
CA HIS A 174 -17.16 -8.15 5.70
C HIS A 174 -18.19 -8.08 4.58
N GLN A 175 -18.10 -8.91 3.54
CA GLN A 175 -18.96 -8.92 2.34
C GLN A 175 -19.08 -7.51 1.74
N ASN A 176 -20.30 -7.05 1.50
CA ASN A 176 -20.55 -5.72 0.94
C ASN A 176 -20.39 -4.56 1.93
N LYS A 177 -20.00 -4.84 3.17
CA LYS A 177 -19.90 -3.84 4.24
C LYS A 177 -18.51 -3.20 4.29
N ARG A 178 -18.05 -2.57 3.18
CA ARG A 178 -16.77 -1.84 3.15
C ARG A 178 -16.59 -0.86 4.32
N PRO A 179 -17.61 -0.10 4.78
CA PRO A 179 -17.45 0.77 5.94
C PRO A 179 -17.02 0.04 7.22
N VAL A 180 -17.51 -1.18 7.46
CA VAL A 180 -17.13 -1.97 8.65
C VAL A 180 -15.67 -2.39 8.59
N TYR A 181 -15.18 -2.79 7.42
CA TYR A 181 -13.75 -3.05 7.21
C TYR A 181 -12.90 -1.79 7.45
N LEU A 182 -13.33 -0.65 6.90
CA LEU A 182 -12.61 0.61 7.08
C LEU A 182 -12.57 1.05 8.54
N ASP A 183 -13.68 0.93 9.29
CA ASP A 183 -13.70 1.20 10.73
C ASP A 183 -12.67 0.33 11.47
N ALA A 184 -12.68 -0.98 11.22
CA ALA A 184 -11.77 -1.90 11.89
C ALA A 184 -10.29 -1.64 11.59
N VAL A 185 -9.97 -1.31 10.33
CA VAL A 185 -8.59 -1.05 9.89
C VAL A 185 -8.12 0.32 10.35
N VAL A 186 -8.91 1.37 10.09
CA VAL A 186 -8.50 2.76 10.38
C VAL A 186 -8.38 3.02 11.87
N ASP A 187 -9.31 2.47 12.68
CA ASP A 187 -9.29 2.72 14.11
C ASP A 187 -8.25 1.91 14.85
N GLY A 188 -7.94 0.69 14.37
CA GLY A 188 -7.16 -0.24 15.16
C GLY A 188 -5.91 -0.83 14.52
N LYS A 189 -5.67 -0.64 13.23
CA LYS A 189 -4.60 -1.37 12.53
C LYS A 189 -3.64 -0.51 11.70
N LEU A 190 -3.81 0.80 11.61
CA LEU A 190 -2.88 1.64 10.86
C LEU A 190 -1.53 1.73 11.58
N ASN A 191 -0.45 1.54 10.83
CA ASN A 191 0.94 1.59 11.32
C ASN A 191 1.46 3.04 11.34
N TRP A 192 1.17 3.76 12.39
CA TRP A 192 1.63 5.14 12.56
C TRP A 192 3.14 5.27 12.72
N GLY A 193 3.84 4.19 13.14
CA GLY A 193 5.29 4.12 13.14
C GLY A 193 5.85 4.22 11.72
N LEU A 194 5.32 3.43 10.78
CA LEU A 194 5.69 3.53 9.37
C LEU A 194 5.40 4.93 8.80
N ALA A 195 4.25 5.51 9.12
CA ALA A 195 3.92 6.86 8.66
C ALA A 195 4.94 7.90 9.12
N SER A 196 5.38 7.80 10.39
CA SER A 196 6.41 8.67 10.96
C SER A 196 7.77 8.47 10.29
N ASP A 197 8.16 7.22 10.06
CA ASP A 197 9.43 6.88 9.39
C ASP A 197 9.46 7.38 7.94
N ASN A 198 8.35 7.22 7.21
CA ASN A 198 8.24 7.68 5.83
C ASN A 198 8.23 9.20 5.75
N PHE A 199 7.54 9.87 6.67
CA PHE A 199 7.57 11.33 6.77
C PHE A 199 8.99 11.85 7.02
N ALA A 200 9.69 11.28 8.00
CA ALA A 200 11.07 11.67 8.34
C ALA A 200 12.07 11.37 7.19
N ARG A 201 11.81 10.32 6.39
CA ARG A 201 12.63 9.97 5.23
C ARG A 201 12.46 10.99 4.10
N GLY A 202 11.29 11.56 3.92
CA GLY A 202 10.98 12.54 2.87
C GLY A 202 11.01 12.01 1.45
N THR A 203 11.03 10.67 1.27
CA THR A 203 11.03 10.00 -0.03
C THR A 203 10.13 8.77 0.01
N ALA A 204 9.62 8.36 -1.15
CA ALA A 204 8.77 7.18 -1.23
C ALA A 204 9.44 5.94 -0.63
N TRP A 205 8.63 5.12 0.02
CA TRP A 205 9.04 3.83 0.57
C TRP A 205 9.63 2.93 -0.52
N VAL A 206 10.71 2.24 -0.16
CA VAL A 206 11.44 1.37 -1.09
C VAL A 206 10.93 -0.06 -0.98
N TYR A 207 10.52 -0.64 -2.11
CA TYR A 207 10.15 -2.05 -2.19
C TYR A 207 11.32 -2.94 -1.75
N PRO A 208 11.10 -4.01 -0.95
CA PRO A 208 12.16 -4.93 -0.53
C PRO A 208 12.86 -5.59 -1.73
N ASN A 209 14.20 -5.69 -1.65
CA ASN A 209 15.04 -6.35 -2.67
C ASN A 209 15.40 -7.76 -2.23
#